data_5a7c28d4ad53491bc00bd4127e5395bd
#
_entry.id   5a7c28d4ad53491bc00bd4127e5395bd
#
_cell.length_a   1.000
_cell.length_b   1.000
_cell.length_c   1.000
_cell.angle_alpha   90.00
_cell.angle_beta   90.00
_cell.angle_gamma   90.00
#
_symmetry.space_group_name_H-M   'P 1'
#
loop_
_entity.id
_entity.type
_entity.pdbx_description
1 polymer ?
#
loop_
_entity_poly.entity_id
_entity_poly.type
_entity_poly.pdbx_seq_one_letter_code
_entity_poly.pdbx_strand_id
1 'polypeptide(L)'
;GRDYPDYIMIIESIELQNYRNYDKLHMEFSPGTNILYGNNAQGKTNILEAVYVCCTTKSHRGSKDREMIRFQNDESHIKLTVRKRDVPYRIDMHLKKNKAKGVAINGIPIRRASELFGIVNVVFFSPEDLNLIKNGPAERRKFIDLELCQLNKLYVHSLVQYNKIVTQRNKLLKDIMFRPDYEETLDIWDMQLVQYGREVIRCREAFVGQLNDLIGGIHRQLSG
;
A
#
# COMPACT_ATOMS: atom_id res chain seq x y z
N GLY A 1 -14.36 -28.35 14.66
CA GLY A 1 -14.24 -26.92 14.71
C GLY A 1 -12.76 -26.56 14.57
N ARG A 2 -12.45 -25.60 13.70
CA ARG A 2 -11.08 -25.10 13.55
C ARG A 2 -10.94 -23.96 14.55
N ASP A 3 -10.24 -24.20 15.66
CA ASP A 3 -9.89 -23.16 16.63
C ASP A 3 -8.80 -22.25 16.04
N TYR A 4 -9.23 -21.26 15.25
CA TYR A 4 -8.35 -20.14 14.90
C TYR A 4 -8.61 -18.99 15.90
N PRO A 5 -7.55 -18.34 16.42
CA PRO A 5 -7.75 -17.18 17.26
C PRO A 5 -8.53 -16.10 16.49
N ASP A 6 -9.42 -15.39 17.17
CA ASP A 6 -10.39 -14.42 16.64
C ASP A 6 -9.83 -13.27 15.77
N TYR A 7 -8.52 -13.21 15.58
CA TYR A 7 -7.80 -12.14 14.89
C TYR A 7 -7.14 -12.57 13.57
N ILE A 8 -7.34 -13.80 13.12
CA ILE A 8 -6.64 -14.28 11.92
C ILE A 8 -7.29 -13.75 10.66
N MET A 9 -6.46 -13.13 9.83
CA MET A 9 -6.75 -12.84 8.45
C MET A 9 -6.07 -13.91 7.59
N ILE A 10 -6.83 -14.56 6.71
CA ILE A 10 -6.37 -15.66 5.85
C ILE A 10 -6.60 -15.26 4.41
N ILE A 11 -5.57 -15.41 3.57
CA ILE A 11 -5.75 -15.39 2.12
C ILE A 11 -6.29 -16.75 1.73
N GLU A 12 -7.46 -16.80 1.07
CA GLU A 12 -8.08 -18.02 0.61
C GLU A 12 -7.66 -18.37 -0.82
N SER A 13 -7.67 -17.38 -1.71
CA SER A 13 -7.28 -17.61 -3.11
C SER A 13 -6.82 -16.35 -3.81
N ILE A 14 -6.07 -16.53 -4.88
CA ILE A 14 -5.72 -15.50 -5.86
C ILE A 14 -5.99 -16.00 -7.27
N GLU A 15 -6.60 -15.13 -8.07
CA GLU A 15 -6.78 -15.34 -9.50
C GLU A 15 -6.07 -14.22 -10.26
N LEU A 16 -5.27 -14.57 -11.25
CA LEU A 16 -4.55 -13.64 -12.12
C LEU A 16 -4.96 -13.90 -13.55
N GLN A 17 -5.14 -12.81 -14.30
CA GLN A 17 -5.34 -12.85 -15.74
C GLN A 17 -4.49 -11.78 -16.39
N ASN A 18 -3.67 -12.17 -17.38
CA ASN A 18 -2.73 -11.30 -18.12
C ASN A 18 -1.83 -10.48 -17.17
N TYR A 19 -1.35 -11.09 -16.08
CA TYR A 19 -0.53 -10.43 -15.08
C TYR A 19 0.92 -10.91 -15.15
N ARG A 20 1.86 -9.99 -15.37
CA ARG A 20 3.29 -10.30 -15.52
C ARG A 20 3.52 -11.41 -16.55
N ASN A 21 4.00 -12.57 -16.12
CA ASN A 21 4.22 -13.76 -16.97
C ASN A 21 3.02 -14.69 -17.03
N TYR A 22 1.98 -14.46 -16.23
CA TYR A 22 0.80 -15.30 -16.19
C TYR A 22 -0.25 -14.88 -17.22
N ASP A 23 -0.68 -15.83 -18.04
CA ASP A 23 -1.87 -15.70 -18.85
C ASP A 23 -3.11 -15.87 -17.97
N LYS A 24 -3.18 -17.01 -17.30
CA LYS A 24 -4.17 -17.30 -16.27
C LYS A 24 -3.51 -18.07 -15.13
N LEU A 25 -3.87 -17.73 -13.91
CA LEU A 25 -3.49 -18.46 -12.71
C LEU A 25 -4.69 -18.47 -11.76
N HIS A 26 -4.99 -19.61 -11.19
CA HIS A 26 -5.83 -19.73 -10.00
C HIS A 26 -5.04 -20.52 -8.95
N MET A 27 -4.96 -19.98 -7.74
CA MET A 27 -4.24 -20.61 -6.65
C MET A 27 -5.04 -20.45 -5.36
N GLU A 28 -5.22 -21.54 -4.65
CA GLU A 28 -5.79 -21.59 -3.31
C GLU A 28 -4.68 -21.70 -2.28
N PHE A 29 -4.91 -21.11 -1.11
CA PHE A 29 -3.97 -21.12 -0.01
C PHE A 29 -4.54 -21.87 1.18
N SER A 30 -3.69 -22.63 1.84
CA SER A 30 -4.03 -23.23 3.13
C SER A 30 -3.91 -22.18 4.23
N PRO A 31 -4.70 -22.29 5.31
CA PRO A 31 -4.45 -21.52 6.52
C PRO A 31 -3.05 -21.81 7.06
N GLY A 32 -2.34 -20.77 7.51
CA GLY A 32 -0.98 -20.88 8.02
C GLY A 32 0.10 -20.68 6.95
N THR A 33 1.18 -21.46 7.00
CA THR A 33 2.33 -21.25 6.11
C THR A 33 2.11 -21.89 4.76
N ASN A 34 2.29 -21.09 3.70
CA ASN A 34 2.28 -21.54 2.31
C ASN A 34 3.67 -21.32 1.70
N ILE A 35 4.25 -22.34 1.08
CA ILE A 35 5.57 -22.29 0.47
C ILE A 35 5.46 -22.34 -1.04
N LEU A 36 5.88 -21.27 -1.71
CA LEU A 36 5.98 -21.20 -3.17
C LEU A 36 7.38 -21.62 -3.60
N TYR A 37 7.53 -22.77 -4.22
CA TYR A 37 8.82 -23.29 -4.69
C TYR A 37 8.80 -23.55 -6.21
N GLY A 38 9.99 -23.67 -6.79
CA GLY A 38 10.19 -23.89 -8.23
C GLY A 38 11.40 -23.13 -8.74
N ASN A 39 11.71 -23.25 -10.02
CA ASN A 39 12.87 -22.61 -10.65
C ASN A 39 12.77 -21.08 -10.61
N ASN A 40 13.93 -20.42 -10.73
CA ASN A 40 13.96 -18.95 -10.81
C ASN A 40 13.25 -18.47 -12.08
N ALA A 41 12.76 -17.22 -12.04
CA ALA A 41 12.01 -16.57 -13.11
C ALA A 41 10.64 -17.18 -13.49
N GLN A 42 10.12 -18.16 -12.75
CA GLN A 42 8.80 -18.74 -13.00
C GLN A 42 7.63 -17.92 -12.46
N GLY A 43 7.89 -16.78 -11.82
CA GLY A 43 6.83 -15.86 -11.41
C GLY A 43 6.40 -15.96 -9.94
N LYS A 44 7.06 -16.75 -9.09
CA LYS A 44 6.72 -16.87 -7.65
C LYS A 44 6.57 -15.49 -6.98
N THR A 45 7.54 -14.61 -7.19
CA THR A 45 7.51 -13.25 -6.65
C THR A 45 6.39 -12.39 -7.27
N ASN A 46 5.94 -12.71 -8.49
CA ASN A 46 4.83 -12.00 -9.12
C ASN A 46 3.49 -12.33 -8.45
N ILE A 47 3.32 -13.52 -7.87
CA ILE A 47 2.15 -13.87 -7.06
C ILE A 47 2.15 -13.03 -5.77
N LEU A 48 3.27 -12.96 -5.08
CA LEU A 48 3.42 -12.13 -3.88
C LEU A 48 3.20 -10.64 -4.19
N GLU A 49 3.73 -10.16 -5.33
CA GLU A 49 3.48 -8.81 -5.81
C GLU A 49 1.98 -8.55 -6.04
N ALA A 50 1.26 -9.49 -6.64
CA ALA A 50 -0.17 -9.35 -6.89
C ALA A 50 -0.98 -9.27 -5.57
N VAL A 51 -0.64 -10.09 -4.57
CA VAL A 51 -1.22 -9.99 -3.21
C VAL A 51 -0.95 -8.61 -2.63
N TYR A 52 0.31 -8.16 -2.66
CA TYR A 52 0.71 -6.86 -2.13
C TYR A 52 -0.03 -5.70 -2.83
N VAL A 53 -0.17 -5.75 -4.16
CA VAL A 53 -0.93 -4.76 -4.92
C VAL A 53 -2.39 -4.71 -4.49
N CYS A 54 -3.01 -5.86 -4.23
CA CYS A 54 -4.39 -5.93 -3.71
C CYS A 54 -4.53 -5.32 -2.31
N CYS A 55 -3.48 -5.32 -1.50
CA CYS A 55 -3.51 -4.75 -0.15
C CYS A 55 -3.17 -3.25 -0.12
N THR A 56 -2.28 -2.79 -1.02
CA THR A 56 -1.65 -1.45 -0.96
C THR A 56 -1.92 -0.57 -2.17
N THR A 57 -2.53 -1.12 -3.22
CA THR A 57 -2.74 -0.48 -4.54
C THR A 57 -1.46 -0.20 -5.34
N LYS A 58 -0.28 -0.54 -4.85
CA LYS A 58 1.00 -0.28 -5.51
C LYS A 58 1.89 -1.52 -5.51
N SER A 59 2.76 -1.62 -6.51
CA SER A 59 3.80 -2.64 -6.53
C SER A 59 4.89 -2.31 -5.48
N HIS A 60 5.36 -3.30 -4.73
CA HIS A 60 6.50 -3.16 -3.83
C HIS A 60 7.80 -2.84 -4.59
N ARG A 61 7.89 -3.24 -5.86
CA ARG A 61 9.03 -2.93 -6.76
C ARG A 61 8.98 -1.53 -7.35
N GLY A 62 7.92 -0.73 -7.05
CA GLY A 62 7.72 0.58 -7.64
C GLY A 62 7.28 0.55 -9.11
N SER A 63 6.89 -0.62 -9.64
CA SER A 63 6.40 -0.76 -11.01
C SER A 63 5.13 0.05 -11.23
N LYS A 64 5.02 0.66 -12.41
CA LYS A 64 3.79 1.30 -12.87
C LYS A 64 2.74 0.24 -13.23
N ASP A 65 1.46 0.58 -13.15
CA ASP A 65 0.36 -0.36 -13.43
C ASP A 65 0.52 -1.05 -14.80
N ARG A 66 0.94 -0.30 -15.84
CA ARG A 66 1.19 -0.83 -17.19
C ARG A 66 2.30 -1.89 -17.26
N GLU A 67 3.26 -1.84 -16.33
CA GLU A 67 4.40 -2.77 -16.30
C GLU A 67 4.05 -4.10 -15.63
N MET A 68 2.93 -4.13 -14.91
CA MET A 68 2.38 -5.35 -14.30
C MET A 68 1.48 -6.11 -15.28
N ILE A 69 1.02 -5.47 -16.36
CA ILE A 69 0.24 -6.10 -17.42
C ILE A 69 1.16 -6.98 -18.26
N ARG A 70 0.70 -8.20 -18.60
CA ARG A 70 1.44 -9.13 -19.43
C ARG A 70 1.79 -8.51 -20.79
N PHE A 71 2.98 -8.80 -21.28
CA PHE A 71 3.42 -8.33 -22.59
C PHE A 71 2.41 -8.68 -23.68
N GLN A 72 2.17 -7.77 -24.61
CA GLN A 72 1.15 -7.83 -25.68
C GLN A 72 -0.32 -7.72 -25.23
N ASN A 73 -0.62 -7.58 -23.95
CA ASN A 73 -1.96 -7.34 -23.45
C ASN A 73 -2.16 -5.86 -23.09
N ASP A 74 -3.40 -5.38 -23.11
CA ASP A 74 -3.76 -4.00 -22.77
C ASP A 74 -4.36 -3.87 -21.38
N GLU A 75 -4.77 -4.98 -20.80
CA GLU A 75 -5.37 -5.03 -19.46
C GLU A 75 -5.03 -6.33 -18.72
N SER A 76 -5.11 -6.26 -17.41
CA SER A 76 -4.88 -7.36 -16.50
C SER A 76 -5.89 -7.33 -15.36
N HIS A 77 -6.27 -8.50 -14.87
CA HIS A 77 -7.17 -8.64 -13.73
C HIS A 77 -6.48 -9.43 -12.61
N ILE A 78 -6.66 -8.94 -11.39
CA ILE A 78 -6.26 -9.63 -10.17
C ILE A 78 -7.50 -9.73 -9.29
N LYS A 79 -7.76 -10.91 -8.76
CA LYS A 79 -8.81 -11.14 -7.79
C LYS A 79 -8.22 -11.85 -6.58
N LEU A 80 -8.33 -11.23 -5.43
CA LEU A 80 -7.86 -11.75 -4.15
C LEU A 80 -9.05 -12.01 -3.24
N THR A 81 -9.17 -13.23 -2.73
CA THR A 81 -10.17 -13.59 -1.73
C THR A 81 -9.48 -13.77 -0.39
N VAL A 82 -9.97 -13.07 0.61
CA VAL A 82 -9.45 -13.13 1.99
C VAL A 82 -10.61 -13.31 2.96
N ARG A 83 -10.34 -13.95 4.09
CA ARG A 83 -11.26 -14.06 5.22
C ARG A 83 -10.69 -13.35 6.43
N LYS A 84 -11.47 -12.46 7.01
CA LYS A 84 -11.12 -11.72 8.22
C LYS A 84 -12.24 -11.89 9.24
N ARG A 85 -11.95 -12.53 10.38
CA ARG A 85 -12.96 -12.82 11.42
C ARG A 85 -14.21 -13.46 10.83
N ASP A 86 -14.04 -14.53 10.04
CA ASP A 86 -15.09 -15.27 9.32
C ASP A 86 -15.88 -14.48 8.26
N VAL A 87 -15.56 -13.21 8.04
CA VAL A 87 -16.14 -12.40 6.96
C VAL A 87 -15.28 -12.52 5.70
N PRO A 88 -15.84 -13.01 4.59
CA PRO A 88 -15.11 -13.05 3.32
C PRO A 88 -15.06 -11.66 2.68
N TYR A 89 -13.90 -11.30 2.16
CA TYR A 89 -13.69 -10.12 1.33
C TYR A 89 -13.11 -10.55 -0.01
N ARG A 90 -13.64 -10.01 -1.08
CA ARG A 90 -13.10 -10.13 -2.42
C ARG A 90 -12.61 -8.78 -2.89
N ILE A 91 -11.34 -8.71 -3.27
CA ILE A 91 -10.71 -7.52 -3.85
C ILE A 91 -10.46 -7.81 -5.32
N ASP A 92 -11.09 -7.04 -6.19
CA ASP A 92 -10.91 -7.12 -7.63
C ASP A 92 -10.11 -5.90 -8.10
N MET A 93 -9.02 -6.11 -8.85
CA MET A 93 -8.25 -5.05 -9.48
C MET A 93 -8.22 -5.24 -10.98
N HIS A 94 -8.50 -4.18 -11.70
CA HIS A 94 -8.45 -4.11 -13.14
C HIS A 94 -7.40 -3.08 -13.56
N LEU A 95 -6.26 -3.55 -14.04
CA LEU A 95 -5.16 -2.72 -14.54
C LEU A 95 -5.36 -2.47 -16.03
N LYS A 96 -5.15 -1.23 -16.46
CA LYS A 96 -5.24 -0.80 -17.87
C LYS A 96 -4.04 0.04 -18.25
N LYS A 97 -3.51 -0.15 -19.48
CA LYS A 97 -2.30 0.58 -19.94
C LYS A 97 -2.46 2.09 -19.91
N ASN A 98 -3.60 2.59 -20.38
CA ASN A 98 -3.82 4.01 -20.67
C ASN A 98 -4.94 4.64 -19.82
N LYS A 99 -5.38 3.97 -18.77
CA LYS A 99 -6.43 4.45 -17.87
C LYS A 99 -6.06 4.17 -16.42
N ALA A 100 -6.68 4.89 -15.51
CA ALA A 100 -6.59 4.58 -14.10
C ALA A 100 -7.13 3.17 -13.84
N LYS A 101 -6.48 2.44 -12.92
CA LYS A 101 -6.95 1.12 -12.50
C LYS A 101 -8.31 1.20 -11.83
N GLY A 102 -9.14 0.20 -12.07
CA GLY A 102 -10.36 -0.04 -11.32
C GLY A 102 -10.08 -0.91 -10.10
N VAL A 103 -10.74 -0.62 -9.00
CA VAL A 103 -10.71 -1.45 -7.78
C VAL A 103 -12.14 -1.63 -7.29
N ALA A 104 -12.49 -2.86 -6.93
CA ALA A 104 -13.77 -3.15 -6.30
C ALA A 104 -13.57 -4.03 -5.06
N ILE A 105 -14.44 -3.86 -4.07
CA ILE A 105 -14.50 -4.66 -2.85
C ILE A 105 -15.86 -5.34 -2.82
N ASN A 106 -15.89 -6.66 -2.80
CA ASN A 106 -17.12 -7.47 -2.88
C ASN A 106 -18.03 -7.09 -4.07
N GLY A 107 -17.39 -6.76 -5.21
CA GLY A 107 -18.10 -6.34 -6.43
C GLY A 107 -18.52 -4.88 -6.46
N ILE A 108 -18.33 -4.12 -5.37
CA ILE A 108 -18.67 -2.70 -5.29
C ILE A 108 -17.43 -1.86 -5.66
N PRO A 109 -17.45 -1.10 -6.76
CA PRO A 109 -16.34 -0.25 -7.15
C PRO A 109 -16.05 0.81 -6.08
N ILE A 110 -14.77 0.99 -5.73
CA ILE A 110 -14.31 2.07 -4.86
C ILE A 110 -13.79 3.23 -5.70
N ARG A 111 -13.97 4.45 -5.19
CA ARG A 111 -13.53 5.67 -5.88
C ARG A 111 -12.14 6.12 -5.45
N ARG A 112 -11.71 5.74 -4.26
CA ARG A 112 -10.44 6.17 -3.66
C ARG A 112 -9.67 4.96 -3.16
N ALA A 113 -8.39 4.90 -3.47
CA ALA A 113 -7.48 3.88 -2.95
C ALA A 113 -7.48 3.79 -1.41
N SER A 114 -7.75 4.92 -0.75
CA SER A 114 -7.86 5.00 0.71
C SER A 114 -8.95 4.11 1.31
N GLU A 115 -9.97 3.73 0.53
CA GLU A 115 -11.06 2.85 0.98
C GLU A 115 -10.59 1.38 1.12
N LEU A 116 -9.51 1.00 0.43
CA LEU A 116 -8.93 -0.34 0.50
C LEU A 116 -8.13 -0.56 1.79
N PHE A 117 -7.48 0.49 2.31
CA PHE A 117 -6.62 0.36 3.48
C PHE A 117 -7.39 -0.13 4.72
N GLY A 118 -6.81 -1.08 5.45
CA GLY A 118 -7.39 -1.68 6.66
C GLY A 118 -8.38 -2.81 6.41
N ILE A 119 -8.71 -3.14 5.14
CA ILE A 119 -9.45 -4.36 4.79
C ILE A 119 -8.52 -5.55 4.93
N VAL A 120 -7.38 -5.50 4.26
CA VAL A 120 -6.31 -6.50 4.37
C VAL A 120 -5.04 -5.78 4.80
N ASN A 121 -4.47 -6.21 5.92
CA ASN A 121 -3.18 -5.73 6.38
C ASN A 121 -2.11 -6.72 5.92
N VAL A 122 -1.03 -6.21 5.35
CA VAL A 122 0.08 -7.01 4.84
C VAL A 122 1.38 -6.52 5.42
N VAL A 123 2.20 -7.45 5.90
CA VAL A 123 3.62 -7.21 6.15
C VAL A 123 4.38 -7.94 5.05
N PHE A 124 5.13 -7.21 4.28
CA PHE A 124 5.90 -7.74 3.16
C PHE A 124 7.39 -7.54 3.45
N PHE A 125 8.17 -8.59 3.24
CA PHE A 125 9.62 -8.52 3.34
C PHE A 125 10.27 -8.99 2.03
N SER A 126 11.21 -8.21 1.55
CA SER A 126 11.99 -8.52 0.35
C SER A 126 13.42 -8.01 0.49
N PRO A 127 14.38 -8.52 -0.31
CA PRO A 127 15.75 -7.99 -0.30
C PRO A 127 15.83 -6.48 -0.59
N GLU A 128 14.86 -5.93 -1.30
CA GLU A 128 14.76 -4.50 -1.61
C GLU A 128 14.52 -3.64 -0.36
N ASP A 129 14.01 -4.21 0.75
CA ASP A 129 13.76 -3.48 1.99
C ASP A 129 15.05 -3.00 2.67
N LEU A 130 16.20 -3.56 2.31
CA LEU A 130 17.51 -3.02 2.66
C LEU A 130 17.71 -1.57 2.17
N ASN A 131 16.93 -1.14 1.20
CA ASN A 131 16.89 0.24 0.73
C ASN A 131 16.37 1.23 1.79
N LEU A 132 15.62 0.78 2.79
CA LEU A 132 15.23 1.59 3.95
C LEU A 132 16.45 2.13 4.71
N ILE A 133 17.54 1.36 4.75
CA ILE A 133 18.79 1.72 5.39
C ILE A 133 19.69 2.50 4.42
N LYS A 134 19.81 2.01 3.20
CA LYS A 134 20.74 2.55 2.18
C LYS A 134 20.26 3.87 1.58
N ASN A 135 18.95 4.04 1.40
CA ASN A 135 18.37 5.20 0.78
C ASN A 135 18.01 6.29 1.80
N GLY A 136 17.68 7.48 1.28
CA GLY A 136 17.41 8.65 2.09
C GLY A 136 16.08 8.61 2.87
N PRO A 137 15.77 9.69 3.60
CA PRO A 137 14.57 9.80 4.47
C PRO A 137 13.23 9.60 3.75
N ALA A 138 13.19 9.78 2.43
CA ALA A 138 11.96 9.62 1.65
C ALA A 138 11.44 8.17 1.68
N GLU A 139 12.33 7.17 1.54
CA GLU A 139 11.93 5.76 1.58
C GLU A 139 11.46 5.36 2.99
N ARG A 140 12.13 5.85 4.05
CA ARG A 140 11.70 5.61 5.44
C ARG A 140 10.32 6.21 5.71
N ARG A 141 10.05 7.44 5.25
CA ARG A 141 8.70 8.04 5.38
C ARG A 141 7.65 7.23 4.62
N LYS A 142 7.96 6.80 3.41
CA LYS A 142 7.05 5.99 2.59
C LYS A 142 6.71 4.65 3.25
N PHE A 143 7.68 3.99 3.87
CA PHE A 143 7.46 2.78 4.66
C PHE A 143 6.52 3.06 5.84
N ILE A 144 6.85 4.04 6.69
CA ILE A 144 6.03 4.41 7.85
C ILE A 144 4.60 4.79 7.42
N ASP A 145 4.47 5.56 6.34
CA ASP A 145 3.17 5.98 5.82
C ASP A 145 2.32 4.79 5.36
N LEU A 146 2.95 3.80 4.72
CA LEU A 146 2.26 2.60 4.27
C LEU A 146 1.74 1.79 5.46
N GLU A 147 2.57 1.57 6.48
CA GLU A 147 2.18 0.83 7.68
C GLU A 147 1.06 1.57 8.44
N LEU A 148 1.22 2.86 8.66
CA LEU A 148 0.19 3.67 9.32
C LEU A 148 -1.12 3.72 8.54
N CYS A 149 -1.07 3.76 7.21
CA CYS A 149 -2.28 3.73 6.38
C CYS A 149 -3.06 2.42 6.54
N GLN A 150 -2.39 1.31 6.76
CA GLN A 150 -3.05 0.03 7.01
C GLN A 150 -3.74 -0.02 8.38
N LEU A 151 -3.20 0.68 9.37
CA LEU A 151 -3.62 0.62 10.77
C LEU A 151 -4.63 1.70 11.15
N ASN A 152 -4.57 2.88 10.50
CA ASN A 152 -5.31 4.05 10.95
C ASN A 152 -5.95 4.83 9.80
N LYS A 153 -7.28 4.75 9.69
CA LYS A 153 -8.05 5.47 8.65
C LYS A 153 -8.00 6.99 8.80
N LEU A 154 -7.86 7.52 10.02
CA LEU A 154 -7.72 8.96 10.24
C LEU A 154 -6.36 9.45 9.72
N TYR A 155 -5.32 8.63 9.92
CA TYR A 155 -4.01 8.90 9.32
C TYR A 155 -4.08 8.98 7.80
N VAL A 156 -4.74 8.01 7.16
CA VAL A 156 -4.95 8.03 5.69
C VAL A 156 -5.59 9.34 5.25
N HIS A 157 -6.64 9.77 5.95
CA HIS A 157 -7.31 11.03 5.63
C HIS A 157 -6.34 12.21 5.75
N SER A 158 -5.66 12.33 6.87
CA SER A 158 -4.71 13.43 7.13
C SER A 158 -3.57 13.47 6.13
N LEU A 159 -3.00 12.30 5.79
CA LEU A 159 -1.91 12.19 4.81
C LEU A 159 -2.37 12.60 3.41
N VAL A 160 -3.58 12.20 2.99
CA VAL A 160 -4.15 12.57 1.69
C VAL A 160 -4.37 14.08 1.62
N GLN A 161 -4.96 14.69 2.67
CA GLN A 161 -5.17 16.14 2.70
C GLN A 161 -3.84 16.89 2.73
N TYR A 162 -2.90 16.49 3.58
CA TYR A 162 -1.56 17.06 3.65
C TYR A 162 -0.87 17.09 2.27
N ASN A 163 -0.81 15.96 1.59
CA ASN A 163 -0.17 15.87 0.26
C ASN A 163 -0.88 16.72 -0.79
N LYS A 164 -2.21 16.81 -0.74
CA LYS A 164 -3.00 17.69 -1.61
C LYS A 164 -2.66 19.14 -1.38
N ILE A 165 -2.61 19.56 -0.12
CA ILE A 165 -2.30 20.95 0.27
C ILE A 165 -0.87 21.29 -0.15
N VAL A 166 0.12 20.45 0.13
CA VAL A 166 1.52 20.65 -0.30
C VAL A 166 1.59 20.86 -1.82
N THR A 167 0.87 20.04 -2.58
CA THR A 167 0.87 20.15 -4.05
C THR A 167 0.26 21.49 -4.51
N GLN A 168 -0.87 21.88 -3.94
CA GLN A 168 -1.57 23.12 -4.28
C GLN A 168 -0.76 24.35 -3.86
N ARG A 169 -0.21 24.34 -2.63
CA ARG A 169 0.65 25.41 -2.13
C ARG A 169 1.90 25.59 -2.98
N ASN A 170 2.57 24.51 -3.36
CA ASN A 170 3.74 24.57 -4.23
C ASN A 170 3.41 25.10 -5.63
N LYS A 171 2.20 24.86 -6.14
CA LYS A 171 1.72 25.47 -7.37
C LYS A 171 1.49 26.98 -7.16
N LEU A 172 0.78 27.35 -6.10
CA LEU A 172 0.52 28.75 -5.75
C LEU A 172 1.82 29.56 -5.63
N LEU A 173 2.84 29.04 -4.94
CA LEU A 173 4.15 29.70 -4.81
C LEU A 173 4.82 29.99 -6.15
N LYS A 174 4.60 29.15 -7.15
CA LYS A 174 5.08 29.41 -8.51
C LYS A 174 4.25 30.47 -9.22
N ASP A 175 2.93 30.45 -9.00
CA ASP A 175 1.99 31.35 -9.65
C ASP A 175 2.11 32.78 -9.09
N ILE A 176 2.48 32.98 -7.82
CA ILE A 176 2.74 34.29 -7.17
C ILE A 176 3.80 35.08 -7.93
N MET A 177 4.80 34.47 -8.53
CA MET A 177 5.80 35.16 -9.36
C MET A 177 5.18 35.97 -10.50
N PHE A 178 3.98 35.56 -10.98
CA PHE A 178 3.25 36.21 -12.06
C PHE A 178 1.98 36.93 -11.61
N ARG A 179 1.50 36.59 -10.38
CA ARG A 179 0.28 37.14 -9.77
C ARG A 179 0.51 37.38 -8.28
N PRO A 180 1.10 38.52 -7.91
CA PRO A 180 1.41 38.85 -6.52
C PRO A 180 0.20 38.91 -5.59
N ASP A 181 -0.99 39.21 -6.12
CA ASP A 181 -2.27 39.24 -5.42
C ASP A 181 -2.61 37.87 -4.77
N TYR A 182 -2.05 36.79 -5.25
CA TYR A 182 -2.26 35.45 -4.66
C TYR A 182 -1.50 35.25 -3.34
N GLU A 183 -0.57 36.09 -2.99
CA GLU A 183 0.20 36.04 -1.74
C GLU A 183 -0.73 36.06 -0.50
N GLU A 184 -1.77 36.89 -0.54
CA GLU A 184 -2.77 36.97 0.55
C GLU A 184 -3.47 35.66 0.88
N THR A 185 -3.47 34.72 -0.05
CA THR A 185 -4.09 33.39 0.15
C THR A 185 -3.18 32.38 0.83
N LEU A 186 -1.87 32.67 0.98
CA LEU A 186 -0.88 31.73 1.54
C LEU A 186 -1.22 31.33 2.97
N ASP A 187 -1.67 32.26 3.78
CA ASP A 187 -1.99 31.98 5.19
C ASP A 187 -3.04 30.89 5.35
N ILE A 188 -4.02 30.83 4.44
CA ILE A 188 -5.06 29.80 4.47
C ILE A 188 -4.45 28.43 4.18
N TRP A 189 -3.53 28.36 3.22
CA TRP A 189 -2.83 27.10 2.89
C TRP A 189 -1.89 26.69 4.01
N ASP A 190 -1.21 27.62 4.65
CA ASP A 190 -0.30 27.37 5.76
C ASP A 190 -1.05 26.86 6.99
N MET A 191 -2.20 27.45 7.33
CA MET A 191 -3.06 26.96 8.40
C MET A 191 -3.50 25.50 8.17
N GLN A 192 -3.95 25.19 6.97
CA GLN A 192 -4.35 23.82 6.61
C GLN A 192 -3.16 22.86 6.63
N LEU A 193 -2.00 23.31 6.14
CA LEU A 193 -0.76 22.53 6.15
C LEU A 193 -0.35 22.16 7.58
N VAL A 194 -0.41 23.11 8.49
CA VAL A 194 -0.12 22.91 9.92
C VAL A 194 -1.14 21.94 10.54
N GLN A 195 -2.43 22.11 10.26
CA GLN A 195 -3.49 21.26 10.80
C GLN A 195 -3.27 19.79 10.47
N TYR A 196 -3.12 19.45 9.19
CA TYR A 196 -2.95 18.05 8.76
C TYR A 196 -1.52 17.55 8.98
N GLY A 197 -0.52 18.42 8.83
CA GLY A 197 0.88 18.08 9.06
C GLY A 197 1.18 17.70 10.50
N ARG A 198 0.59 18.40 11.47
CA ARG A 198 0.70 18.07 12.90
C ARG A 198 0.23 16.63 13.18
N GLU A 199 -0.91 16.24 12.62
CA GLU A 199 -1.45 14.90 12.82
C GLU A 199 -0.56 13.83 12.17
N VAL A 200 -0.05 14.09 10.96
CA VAL A 200 0.89 13.20 10.29
C VAL A 200 2.18 13.01 11.10
N ILE A 201 2.75 14.09 11.62
CA ILE A 201 3.98 14.05 12.44
C ILE A 201 3.71 13.27 13.72
N ARG A 202 2.66 13.60 14.45
CA ARG A 202 2.29 12.97 15.72
C ARG A 202 2.14 11.45 15.56
N CYS A 203 1.45 10.99 14.51
CA CYS A 203 1.27 9.56 14.27
C CYS A 203 2.59 8.87 13.91
N ARG A 204 3.46 9.51 13.12
CA ARG A 204 4.76 8.95 12.78
C ARG A 204 5.68 8.82 14.01
N GLU A 205 5.71 9.86 14.85
CA GLU A 205 6.50 9.84 16.10
C GLU A 205 6.04 8.72 17.04
N ALA A 206 4.73 8.60 17.25
CA ALA A 206 4.15 7.53 18.06
C ALA A 206 4.50 6.13 17.51
N PHE A 207 4.40 5.94 16.19
CA PHE A 207 4.73 4.67 15.53
C PHE A 207 6.22 4.33 15.67
N VAL A 208 7.11 5.29 15.44
CA VAL A 208 8.56 5.09 15.61
C VAL A 208 8.90 4.78 17.06
N GLY A 209 8.26 5.43 18.03
CA GLY A 209 8.42 5.12 19.46
C GLY A 209 8.07 3.66 19.76
N GLN A 210 6.88 3.20 19.31
CA GLN A 210 6.45 1.81 19.48
C GLN A 210 7.39 0.81 18.80
N LEU A 211 7.89 1.11 17.59
CA LEU A 211 8.86 0.28 16.91
C LEU A 211 10.17 0.18 17.69
N ASN A 212 10.69 1.28 18.24
CA ASN A 212 11.93 1.27 19.02
C ASN A 212 11.81 0.41 20.25
N ASP A 213 10.67 0.45 20.95
CA ASP A 213 10.42 -0.38 22.13
C ASP A 213 10.44 -1.87 21.77
N LEU A 214 9.84 -2.25 20.65
CA LEU A 214 9.80 -3.64 20.18
C LEU A 214 11.16 -4.12 19.65
N ILE A 215 11.79 -3.33 18.77
CA ILE A 215 13.03 -3.70 18.09
C ILE A 215 14.19 -3.81 19.09
N GLY A 216 14.25 -2.95 20.11
CA GLY A 216 15.28 -3.01 21.14
C GLY A 216 15.32 -4.34 21.89
N GLY A 217 14.16 -4.96 22.13
CA GLY A 217 14.05 -6.30 22.71
C GLY A 217 14.55 -7.41 21.77
N ILE A 218 14.06 -7.38 20.52
CA ILE A 218 14.42 -8.35 19.48
C ILE A 218 15.91 -8.29 19.14
N HIS A 219 16.46 -7.08 19.01
CA HIS A 219 17.88 -6.89 18.70
C HIS A 219 18.79 -7.50 19.78
N ARG A 220 18.47 -7.29 21.06
CA ARG A 220 19.22 -7.90 22.16
C ARG A 220 19.19 -9.42 22.15
N GLN A 221 18.07 -10.02 21.75
CA GLN A 221 17.95 -11.48 21.62
C GLN A 221 18.78 -12.07 20.47
N LEU A 222 18.97 -11.30 19.40
CA LEU A 222 19.68 -11.76 18.20
C LEU A 222 21.18 -11.45 18.23
N SER A 223 21.59 -10.39 18.92
CA SER A 223 22.99 -9.94 18.94
C SER A 223 23.80 -10.40 20.16
N GLY A 224 23.15 -10.99 21.14
CA GLY A 224 23.79 -11.46 22.39
C GLY A 224 24.01 -10.33 23.35
#